data_3d68b2de521739078411230fbcb838ba
#
_entry.id   3d68b2de521739078411230fbcb838ba
#
_cell.length_a   1.000
_cell.length_b   1.000
_cell.length_c   1.000
_cell.angle_alpha   90.00
_cell.angle_beta   90.00
_cell.angle_gamma   90.00
#
_symmetry.space_group_name_H-M   'P 1'
#
loop_
_entity.id
_entity.type
_entity.pdbx_description
1 polymer ?
#
loop_
_entity_poly.entity_id
_entity_poly.type
_entity_poly.pdbx_seq_one_letter_code
_entity_poly.pdbx_strand_id
1 'polypeptide(L)'
;MANNWLNNRKRRPTHPGEVLREDVLPAAGLTQDKLAKLLGVSRRTVSEILHERRPVTTDMAHRLARAFGTSPEMWLGLQQDVDLWDTHHARRKEYEKIKRVPAPKAA
;
A
#
# COMPACT_ATOMS: atom_id res chain seq x y z
N MET A 1 -8.62 14.35 -17.88
CA MET A 1 -8.58 13.08 -18.60
C MET A 1 -8.82 11.92 -17.67
N ALA A 2 -9.49 10.92 -18.14
CA ALA A 2 -9.67 9.72 -17.35
C ALA A 2 -8.30 9.06 -17.13
N ASN A 3 -8.05 8.63 -15.90
CA ASN A 3 -6.86 7.87 -15.57
C ASN A 3 -7.08 6.43 -15.98
N ASN A 4 -6.43 5.99 -17.05
CA ASN A 4 -6.57 4.63 -17.57
C ASN A 4 -5.73 3.59 -16.80
N TRP A 5 -4.91 4.04 -15.87
CA TRP A 5 -4.03 3.16 -15.10
C TRP A 5 -4.81 2.00 -14.44
N LEU A 6 -5.91 2.34 -13.73
CA LEU A 6 -6.72 1.34 -13.05
C LEU A 6 -7.46 0.41 -14.01
N ASN A 7 -7.91 0.95 -15.14
CA ASN A 7 -8.66 0.17 -16.12
C ASN A 7 -7.77 -0.76 -16.95
N ASN A 8 -6.52 -0.36 -17.20
CA ASN A 8 -5.59 -1.12 -18.03
C ASN A 8 -4.78 -2.14 -17.24
N ARG A 9 -4.76 -2.03 -15.93
CA ARG A 9 -4.00 -2.93 -15.09
C ARG A 9 -4.72 -4.28 -14.98
N LYS A 10 -4.02 -5.35 -15.33
CA LYS A 10 -4.59 -6.70 -15.34
C LYS A 10 -4.47 -7.41 -14.00
N ARG A 11 -3.60 -6.95 -13.12
CA ARG A 11 -3.36 -7.58 -11.83
C ARG A 11 -3.38 -6.55 -10.72
N ARG A 12 -3.83 -6.98 -9.55
CA ARG A 12 -3.76 -6.17 -8.35
C ARG A 12 -2.31 -5.75 -8.08
N PRO A 13 -2.06 -4.49 -7.75
CA PRO A 13 -0.72 -4.05 -7.34
C PRO A 13 -0.20 -4.83 -6.14
N THR A 14 1.11 -4.85 -5.99
CA THR A 14 1.75 -5.58 -4.89
C THR A 14 1.53 -4.85 -3.57
N HIS A 15 0.97 -5.56 -2.60
CA HIS A 15 0.81 -5.04 -1.24
C HIS A 15 2.17 -4.92 -0.57
N PRO A 16 2.43 -3.85 0.22
CA PRO A 16 3.72 -3.73 0.92
C PRO A 16 4.02 -4.90 1.84
N GLY A 17 3.00 -5.57 2.39
CA GLY A 17 3.18 -6.79 3.17
C GLY A 17 3.80 -7.92 2.37
N GLU A 18 3.45 -8.06 1.09
CA GLU A 18 4.06 -9.05 0.21
C GLU A 18 5.55 -8.74 -0.02
N VAL A 19 5.89 -7.48 -0.25
CA VAL A 19 7.28 -7.06 -0.40
C VAL A 19 8.09 -7.41 0.85
N LEU A 20 7.54 -7.13 2.03
CA LEU A 20 8.18 -7.47 3.30
C LEU A 20 8.35 -8.99 3.45
N ARG A 21 7.28 -9.73 3.20
CA ARG A 21 7.26 -11.20 3.38
C ARG A 21 8.18 -11.92 2.40
N GLU A 22 8.12 -11.56 1.12
CA GLU A 22 8.79 -12.31 0.07
C GLU A 22 10.22 -11.83 -0.18
N ASP A 23 10.49 -10.54 -0.02
CA ASP A 23 11.78 -9.96 -0.40
C ASP A 23 12.61 -9.45 0.77
N VAL A 24 12.02 -8.58 1.59
CA VAL A 24 12.78 -7.84 2.60
C VAL A 24 13.22 -8.71 3.78
N LEU A 25 12.29 -9.45 4.37
CA LEU A 25 12.60 -10.29 5.53
C LEU A 25 13.59 -11.40 5.17
N PRO A 26 13.40 -12.14 4.07
CA PRO A 26 14.39 -13.15 3.68
C PRO A 26 15.77 -12.56 3.41
N ALA A 27 15.85 -11.45 2.72
CA ALA A 27 17.13 -10.80 2.41
C ALA A 27 17.85 -10.31 3.66
N ALA A 28 17.10 -9.80 4.64
CA ALA A 28 17.66 -9.29 5.89
C ALA A 28 17.87 -10.39 6.94
N GLY A 29 17.38 -11.60 6.70
CA GLY A 29 17.44 -12.68 7.68
C GLY A 29 16.64 -12.41 8.94
N LEU A 30 15.53 -11.66 8.82
CA LEU A 30 14.70 -11.26 9.95
C LEU A 30 13.48 -12.15 10.08
N THR A 31 13.16 -12.50 11.33
CA THR A 31 11.88 -13.12 11.68
C THR A 31 10.85 -12.04 11.97
N GLN A 32 9.57 -12.44 12.03
CA GLN A 32 8.50 -11.50 12.40
C GLN A 32 8.73 -10.89 13.78
N ASP A 33 9.19 -11.72 14.75
CA ASP A 33 9.47 -11.24 16.10
C ASP A 33 10.58 -10.20 16.12
N LYS A 34 11.65 -10.45 15.38
CA LYS A 34 12.77 -9.52 15.30
C LYS A 34 12.35 -8.22 14.61
N LEU A 35 11.53 -8.31 13.57
CA LEU A 35 11.03 -7.14 12.89
C LEU A 35 10.13 -6.30 13.82
N ALA A 36 9.24 -6.95 14.56
CA ALA A 36 8.39 -6.26 15.51
C ALA A 36 9.20 -5.49 16.55
N LYS A 37 10.23 -6.12 17.10
CA LYS A 37 11.13 -5.49 18.07
C LYS A 37 11.89 -4.32 17.44
N LEU A 38 12.39 -4.51 16.23
CA LEU A 38 13.13 -3.47 15.51
C LEU A 38 12.24 -2.24 15.26
N LEU A 39 11.00 -2.47 14.84
CA LEU A 39 10.07 -1.38 14.54
C LEU A 39 9.40 -0.79 15.77
N GLY A 40 9.50 -1.45 16.93
CA GLY A 40 8.83 -0.99 18.14
C GLY A 40 7.32 -1.15 18.12
N VAL A 41 6.83 -2.21 17.48
CA VAL A 41 5.41 -2.52 17.37
C VAL A 41 5.15 -3.96 17.82
N SER A 42 3.87 -4.33 17.94
CA SER A 42 3.53 -5.69 18.34
C SER A 42 3.78 -6.69 17.21
N ARG A 43 4.02 -7.95 17.57
CA ARG A 43 4.13 -9.04 16.60
C ARG A 43 2.86 -9.18 15.79
N ARG A 44 1.70 -8.98 16.43
CA ARG A 44 0.41 -9.04 15.74
C ARG A 44 0.32 -8.01 14.62
N THR A 45 0.76 -6.78 14.88
CA THR A 45 0.79 -5.73 13.87
C THR A 45 1.63 -6.17 12.67
N VAL A 46 2.82 -6.69 12.91
CA VAL A 46 3.69 -7.19 11.85
C VAL A 46 3.02 -8.33 11.09
N SER A 47 2.50 -9.31 11.80
CA SER A 47 1.84 -10.47 11.18
C SER A 47 0.68 -10.03 10.28
N GLU A 48 -0.14 -9.11 10.75
CA GLU A 48 -1.29 -8.64 9.97
C GLU A 48 -0.86 -7.90 8.71
N ILE A 49 0.21 -7.11 8.78
CA ILE A 49 0.76 -6.43 7.61
C ILE A 49 1.31 -7.44 6.61
N LEU A 50 2.09 -8.41 7.07
CA LEU A 50 2.68 -9.45 6.21
C LEU A 50 1.61 -10.29 5.52
N HIS A 51 0.48 -10.52 6.17
CA HIS A 51 -0.64 -11.26 5.59
C HIS A 51 -1.65 -10.36 4.89
N GLU A 52 -1.30 -9.10 4.66
CA GLU A 52 -2.10 -8.14 3.93
C GLU A 52 -3.47 -7.85 4.55
N ARG A 53 -3.59 -8.05 5.85
CA ARG A 53 -4.82 -7.80 6.62
C ARG A 53 -4.85 -6.42 7.27
N ARG A 54 -3.74 -5.72 7.20
CA ARG A 54 -3.58 -4.39 7.78
C ARG A 54 -2.79 -3.53 6.81
N PRO A 55 -3.23 -2.29 6.57
CA PRO A 55 -2.48 -1.39 5.70
C PRO A 55 -1.22 -0.86 6.40
N VAL A 56 -0.25 -0.46 5.60
CA VAL A 56 0.88 0.32 6.08
C VAL A 56 0.41 1.77 6.23
N THR A 57 0.37 2.23 7.48
CA THR A 57 0.00 3.61 7.81
C THR A 57 1.19 4.54 7.62
N THR A 58 0.95 5.84 7.72
CA THR A 58 2.02 6.84 7.66
C THR A 58 3.07 6.59 8.74
N ASP A 59 2.64 6.31 9.97
CA ASP A 59 3.55 5.97 11.06
C ASP A 59 4.40 4.74 10.73
N MET A 60 3.75 3.68 10.25
CA MET A 60 4.47 2.45 9.90
C MET A 60 5.44 2.68 8.75
N ALA A 61 5.06 3.51 7.77
CA ALA A 61 5.95 3.85 6.67
C ALA A 61 7.24 4.52 7.15
N HIS A 62 7.13 5.42 8.12
CA HIS A 62 8.31 6.03 8.74
C HIS A 62 9.19 5.01 9.46
N ARG A 63 8.57 4.10 10.19
CA ARG A 63 9.30 3.05 10.92
C ARG A 63 10.05 2.12 9.96
N LEU A 64 9.38 1.69 8.90
CA LEU A 64 9.98 0.85 7.87
C LEU A 64 11.11 1.57 7.13
N ALA A 65 10.88 2.82 6.77
CA ALA A 65 11.90 3.63 6.10
C ALA A 65 13.15 3.76 6.95
N ARG A 66 13.00 4.01 8.24
CA ARG A 66 14.13 4.12 9.16
C ARG A 66 14.88 2.80 9.30
N ALA A 67 14.14 1.70 9.41
CA ALA A 67 14.74 0.39 9.61
C ALA A 67 15.51 -0.11 8.39
N PHE A 68 15.00 0.16 7.19
CA PHE A 68 15.56 -0.42 5.96
C PHE A 68 16.26 0.60 5.05
N GLY A 69 16.40 1.85 5.48
CA GLY A 69 17.08 2.86 4.68
C GLY A 69 16.35 3.24 3.41
N THR A 70 15.04 3.18 3.42
CA THR A 70 14.17 3.55 2.30
C THR A 70 13.43 4.84 2.63
N SER A 71 12.59 5.32 1.71
CA SER A 71 11.76 6.48 1.97
C SER A 71 10.38 6.06 2.50
N PRO A 72 9.73 6.86 3.35
CA PRO A 72 8.36 6.59 3.74
C PRO A 72 7.40 6.60 2.55
N GLU A 73 7.66 7.47 1.57
CA GLU A 73 6.84 7.60 0.36
C GLU A 73 6.80 6.29 -0.43
N MET A 74 7.90 5.55 -0.46
CA MET A 74 7.94 4.26 -1.15
C MET A 74 6.89 3.29 -0.56
N TRP A 75 6.87 3.18 0.77
CA TRP A 75 5.92 2.28 1.46
C TRP A 75 4.48 2.73 1.32
N LEU A 76 4.25 4.05 1.44
CA LEU A 76 2.92 4.61 1.27
C LEU A 76 2.44 4.51 -0.18
N GLY A 77 3.35 4.66 -1.15
CA GLY A 77 3.02 4.49 -2.56
C GLY A 77 2.54 3.09 -2.89
N LEU A 78 3.22 2.07 -2.36
CA LEU A 78 2.79 0.68 -2.52
C LEU A 78 1.38 0.47 -1.95
N GLN A 79 1.14 0.99 -0.74
CA GLN A 79 -0.16 0.86 -0.09
C GLN A 79 -1.25 1.61 -0.87
N GLN A 80 -0.94 2.80 -1.34
CA GLN A 80 -1.89 3.61 -2.10
C GLN A 80 -2.31 2.93 -3.40
N ASP A 81 -1.37 2.31 -4.09
CA ASP A 81 -1.68 1.58 -5.33
C ASP A 81 -2.66 0.45 -5.08
N VAL A 82 -2.47 -0.31 -4.01
CA VAL A 82 -3.38 -1.39 -3.62
C VAL A 82 -4.74 -0.83 -3.23
N ASP A 83 -4.77 0.23 -2.45
CA ASP A 83 -6.02 0.85 -1.99
C ASP A 83 -6.83 1.40 -3.17
N LEU A 84 -6.16 2.05 -4.11
CA LEU A 84 -6.81 2.55 -5.33
C LEU A 84 -7.44 1.42 -6.13
N TRP A 85 -6.70 0.33 -6.30
CA TRP A 85 -7.19 -0.84 -7.02
C TRP A 85 -8.39 -1.48 -6.32
N ASP A 86 -8.23 -1.79 -5.04
CA ASP A 86 -9.27 -2.49 -4.27
C ASP A 86 -10.57 -1.67 -4.21
N THR A 87 -10.46 -0.39 -3.92
CA THR A 87 -11.61 0.49 -3.81
C THR A 87 -12.30 0.68 -5.16
N HIS A 88 -11.52 0.87 -6.22
CA HIS A 88 -12.06 1.01 -7.56
C HIS A 88 -12.88 -0.22 -7.96
N HIS A 89 -12.35 -1.41 -7.73
CA HIS A 89 -13.04 -2.65 -8.08
C HIS A 89 -14.26 -2.90 -7.20
N ALA A 90 -14.19 -2.56 -5.92
CA ALA A 90 -15.30 -2.76 -5.00
C ALA A 90 -16.47 -1.81 -5.25
N ARG A 91 -16.18 -0.58 -5.68
CA ARG A 91 -17.19 0.49 -5.77
C ARG A 91 -17.35 1.07 -7.17
N ARG A 92 -16.90 0.37 -8.18
CA ARG A 92 -16.92 0.83 -9.56
C ARG A 92 -18.30 1.34 -9.99
N LYS A 93 -19.35 0.57 -9.68
CA LYS A 93 -20.71 0.94 -10.06
C LYS A 93 -21.19 2.23 -9.39
N GLU A 94 -20.79 2.45 -8.16
CA GLU A 94 -21.11 3.69 -7.45
C GLU A 94 -20.45 4.89 -8.11
N TYR A 95 -19.19 4.74 -8.52
CA TYR A 95 -18.44 5.82 -9.16
C TYR A 95 -18.97 6.16 -10.54
N GLU A 96 -19.46 5.17 -11.29
CA GLU A 96 -20.04 5.36 -12.61
C GLU A 96 -21.30 6.23 -12.56
N LYS A 97 -21.97 6.29 -11.42
CA LYS A 97 -23.16 7.14 -11.24
C LYS A 97 -22.81 8.60 -11.00
N ILE A 98 -21.58 8.91 -10.70
CA ILE A 98 -21.13 10.28 -10.46
C ILE A 98 -20.97 10.98 -11.80
N LYS A 99 -21.75 12.04 -12.00
CA LYS A 99 -21.69 12.81 -13.24
C LYS A 99 -20.51 13.76 -13.20
N ARG A 100 -19.84 13.85 -14.33
CA ARG A 100 -18.72 14.77 -14.46
C ARG A 100 -19.22 16.21 -14.52
N VAL A 101 -18.63 17.06 -13.73
CA VAL A 101 -18.86 18.50 -13.85
C VAL A 101 -18.22 18.98 -15.14
N PRO A 102 -18.89 19.87 -15.93
CA PRO A 102 -18.26 20.42 -17.12
C PRO A 102 -16.92 21.06 -16.76
N ALA A 103 -15.95 20.88 -17.64
CA ALA A 103 -14.65 21.47 -17.43
C ALA A 103 -14.76 22.98 -17.26
N PRO A 104 -14.04 23.57 -16.28
CA PRO A 104 -14.07 25.02 -16.13
C PRO A 104 -13.50 25.66 -17.39
N LYS A 105 -14.08 26.82 -17.76
CA LYS A 105 -13.54 27.57 -18.89
C LYS A 105 -12.11 27.95 -18.56
N ALA A 106 -11.25 27.94 -19.58
CA ALA A 106 -9.87 28.31 -19.41
C ALA A 106 -9.78 29.70 -18.77
N ALA A 107 -9.01 29.77 -17.71
CA ALA A 107 -8.76 31.03 -17.05
C ALA A 107 -7.77 31.84 -17.87
#